data_49bf1b859f545f87e7f804e9f7dc2ed0
#
_entry.id   49bf1b859f545f87e7f804e9f7dc2ed0
#
_cell.length_a   1.000
_cell.length_b   1.000
_cell.length_c   1.000
_cell.angle_alpha   90.00
_cell.angle_beta   90.00
_cell.angle_gamma   90.00
#
_symmetry.space_group_name_H-M   'P 1'
#
loop_
_entity.id
_entity.type
_entity.pdbx_description
1 polymer ?
#
loop_
_entity_poly.entity_id
_entity_poly.type
_entity_poly.pdbx_seq_one_letter_code
_entity_poly.pdbx_strand_id
1 'polypeptide(L)'
;SKGGNMILNVGPDTRGQFPKESILVLNKISEWMKLNEASIYGCTKCELEKPEWGRYTQKENKIYAHILDESIFDIPVKIKKEKIQGIRKLSDHSQIKIQTPWNAESFPDYTFIDIDSNSHQCPDPIDTVIEITLKD
;
A
#
# COMPACT_ATOMS: atom_id res chain seq x y z
N SER A 1 -0.42 0.69 10.42
CA SER A 1 -1.86 0.86 10.18
C SER A 1 -2.70 0.79 11.47
N LYS A 2 -2.26 0.07 12.49
CA LYS A 2 -2.96 -0.03 13.81
C LYS A 2 -2.31 0.80 14.91
N GLY A 3 -1.23 1.55 14.62
CA GLY A 3 -0.53 2.38 15.58
C GLY A 3 0.35 1.61 16.56
N GLY A 4 0.83 0.44 16.19
CA GLY A 4 1.73 -0.40 16.99
C GLY A 4 3.00 -0.77 16.24
N ASN A 5 3.98 -1.26 16.97
CA ASN A 5 5.21 -1.83 16.43
C ASN A 5 5.08 -3.35 16.31
N MET A 6 5.80 -3.95 15.37
CA MET A 6 5.88 -5.39 15.20
C MET A 6 7.32 -5.86 15.39
N ILE A 7 7.49 -6.94 16.11
CA ILE A 7 8.75 -7.68 16.19
C ILE A 7 8.50 -9.04 15.56
N LEU A 8 9.27 -9.36 14.51
CA LEU A 8 9.23 -10.66 13.86
C LEU A 8 10.39 -11.52 14.37
N ASN A 9 10.07 -12.51 15.21
CA ASN A 9 11.07 -13.44 15.73
C ASN A 9 11.26 -14.64 14.80
N VAL A 10 12.52 -15.04 14.64
CA VAL A 10 12.91 -16.27 13.91
C VAL A 10 13.71 -17.14 14.86
N GLY A 11 13.20 -18.34 15.16
CA GLY A 11 13.88 -19.30 16.02
C GLY A 11 15.06 -19.95 15.29
N PRO A 12 16.26 -20.05 15.91
CA PRO A 12 17.37 -20.82 15.36
C PRO A 12 17.09 -22.33 15.49
N ASP A 13 17.75 -23.12 14.67
CA ASP A 13 17.81 -24.57 14.79
C ASP A 13 18.71 -24.99 15.98
N THR A 14 18.83 -26.31 16.21
CA THR A 14 19.66 -26.87 17.31
C THR A 14 21.15 -26.56 17.17
N ARG A 15 21.61 -26.09 16.01
CA ARG A 15 22.98 -25.65 15.73
C ARG A 15 23.17 -24.14 15.81
N GLY A 16 22.10 -23.40 16.17
CA GLY A 16 22.13 -21.94 16.25
C GLY A 16 22.03 -21.24 14.88
N GLN A 17 21.61 -21.95 13.83
CA GLN A 17 21.47 -21.42 12.47
C GLN A 17 20.00 -21.15 12.17
N PHE A 18 19.72 -20.15 11.31
CA PHE A 18 18.37 -19.93 10.83
C PHE A 18 17.94 -21.05 9.87
N PRO A 19 16.73 -21.61 10.03
CA PRO A 19 16.16 -22.56 9.08
C PRO A 19 16.11 -21.98 7.67
N LYS A 20 16.38 -22.81 6.65
CA LYS A 20 16.41 -22.37 5.25
C LYS A 20 15.09 -21.74 4.81
N GLU A 21 13.97 -22.30 5.26
CA GLU A 21 12.63 -21.80 4.97
C GLU A 21 12.42 -20.39 5.52
N SER A 22 12.91 -20.13 6.74
CA SER A 22 12.86 -18.80 7.35
C SER A 22 13.71 -17.79 6.56
N ILE A 23 14.90 -18.19 6.10
CA ILE A 23 15.77 -17.34 5.27
C ILE A 23 15.06 -16.97 3.96
N LEU A 24 14.38 -17.93 3.31
CA LEU A 24 13.64 -17.67 2.08
C LEU A 24 12.52 -16.64 2.29
N VAL A 25 11.76 -16.77 3.37
CA VAL A 25 10.70 -15.80 3.72
C VAL A 25 11.28 -14.42 4.02
N LEU A 26 12.34 -14.35 4.83
CA LEU A 26 13.00 -13.09 5.17
C LEU A 26 13.59 -12.40 3.94
N ASN A 27 14.13 -13.15 2.99
CA ASN A 27 14.63 -12.58 1.74
C ASN A 27 13.51 -11.93 0.92
N LYS A 28 12.36 -12.58 0.78
CA LYS A 28 11.19 -12.01 0.09
C LYS A 28 10.70 -10.74 0.78
N ILE A 29 10.60 -10.75 2.11
CA ILE A 29 10.26 -9.56 2.89
C ILE A 29 11.29 -8.45 2.64
N SER A 30 12.58 -8.77 2.64
CA SER A 30 13.67 -7.82 2.39
C SER A 30 13.59 -7.21 0.99
N GLU A 31 13.29 -8.00 -0.03
CA GLU A 31 13.11 -7.51 -1.41
C GLU A 31 11.94 -6.54 -1.50
N TRP A 32 10.79 -6.88 -0.91
CA TRP A 32 9.64 -6.01 -0.85
C TRP A 32 9.94 -4.72 -0.07
N MET A 33 10.60 -4.83 1.08
CA MET A 33 10.96 -3.68 1.93
C MET A 33 11.89 -2.70 1.20
N LYS A 34 12.85 -3.16 0.41
CA LYS A 34 13.75 -2.28 -0.37
C LYS A 34 13.00 -1.30 -1.26
N LEU A 35 11.85 -1.70 -1.75
CA LEU A 35 11.02 -0.90 -2.67
C LEU A 35 9.93 -0.08 -1.94
N ASN A 36 9.48 -0.57 -0.78
CA ASN A 36 8.28 -0.05 -0.12
C ASN A 36 8.51 0.43 1.33
N GLU A 37 9.75 0.46 1.83
CA GLU A 37 10.07 0.80 3.23
C GLU A 37 9.52 2.16 3.68
N ALA A 38 9.38 3.12 2.77
CA ALA A 38 8.84 4.44 3.07
C ALA A 38 7.39 4.39 3.59
N SER A 39 6.64 3.34 3.23
CA SER A 39 5.27 3.10 3.70
C SER A 39 5.19 2.47 5.09
N ILE A 40 6.34 2.03 5.63
CA ILE A 40 6.45 1.34 6.92
C ILE A 40 7.21 2.19 7.94
N TYR A 41 8.46 2.59 7.62
CA TYR A 41 9.32 3.28 8.57
C TYR A 41 8.93 4.75 8.79
N GLY A 42 8.70 5.08 10.06
CA GLY A 42 8.27 6.42 10.46
C GLY A 42 6.81 6.73 10.14
N CYS A 43 6.04 5.74 9.69
CA CYS A 43 4.61 5.89 9.48
C CYS A 43 3.81 5.75 10.77
N THR A 44 2.66 6.40 10.79
CA THR A 44 1.65 6.32 11.84
C THR A 44 0.36 5.70 11.31
N LYS A 45 -0.61 5.54 12.21
CA LYS A 45 -1.97 5.18 11.82
C LYS A 45 -2.57 6.32 10.98
N CYS A 46 -3.18 5.97 9.86
CA CYS A 46 -3.98 6.88 9.06
C CYS A 46 -5.37 7.10 9.70
N GLU A 47 -5.92 8.31 9.58
CA GLU A 47 -7.28 8.63 10.06
C GLU A 47 -8.39 8.08 9.15
N LEU A 48 -8.06 7.72 7.91
CA LEU A 48 -9.04 7.10 7.02
C LEU A 48 -9.53 5.77 7.58
N GLU A 49 -10.81 5.49 7.39
CA GLU A 49 -11.39 4.19 7.72
C GLU A 49 -10.67 3.07 6.97
N LYS A 50 -10.52 1.94 7.64
CA LYS A 50 -9.94 0.74 7.04
C LYS A 50 -10.77 0.30 5.83
N PRO A 51 -10.19 0.24 4.62
CA PRO A 51 -10.89 -0.28 3.47
C PRO A 51 -10.96 -1.82 3.50
N GLU A 52 -11.90 -2.40 2.77
CA GLU A 52 -12.00 -3.87 2.65
C GLU A 52 -10.82 -4.45 1.88
N TRP A 53 -10.34 -3.75 0.85
CA TRP A 53 -9.25 -4.19 -0.03
C TRP A 53 -7.84 -4.09 0.59
N GLY A 54 -7.67 -3.50 1.79
CA GLY A 54 -6.31 -3.38 2.34
C GLY A 54 -6.17 -2.58 3.63
N ARG A 55 -5.14 -1.74 3.66
CA ARG A 55 -4.77 -0.92 4.80
C ARG A 55 -4.19 0.42 4.37
N TYR A 56 -4.19 1.37 5.32
CA TYR A 56 -3.48 2.64 5.18
C TYR A 56 -2.39 2.78 6.24
N THR A 57 -1.28 3.37 5.84
CA THR A 57 -0.31 4.01 6.74
C THR A 57 -0.13 5.47 6.30
N GLN A 58 0.37 6.32 7.19
CA GLN A 58 0.52 7.74 6.91
C GLN A 58 1.83 8.27 7.47
N LYS A 59 2.47 9.15 6.71
CA LYS A 59 3.62 9.93 7.14
C LYS A 59 3.49 11.35 6.61
N GLU A 60 3.33 12.32 7.52
CA GLU A 60 3.11 13.72 7.16
C GLU A 60 1.91 13.88 6.20
N ASN A 61 2.09 14.52 5.05
CA ASN A 61 1.08 14.70 4.01
C ASN A 61 0.99 13.53 3.01
N LYS A 62 1.62 12.38 3.30
CA LYS A 62 1.59 11.18 2.45
C LYS A 62 0.79 10.07 3.09
N ILE A 63 -0.16 9.55 2.33
CA ILE A 63 -0.92 8.34 2.67
C ILE A 63 -0.44 7.22 1.77
N TYR A 64 -0.13 6.07 2.37
CA TYR A 64 0.22 4.86 1.67
C TYR A 64 -0.94 3.88 1.74
N ALA A 65 -1.49 3.55 0.59
CA ALA A 65 -2.54 2.56 0.42
C ALA A 65 -1.90 1.20 0.10
N HIS A 66 -2.01 0.26 1.03
CA HIS A 66 -1.55 -1.12 0.89
C HIS A 66 -2.68 -1.97 0.35
N ILE A 67 -2.54 -2.48 -0.86
CA ILE A 67 -3.54 -3.27 -1.56
C ILE A 67 -3.22 -4.74 -1.38
N LEU A 68 -4.06 -5.42 -0.62
CA LEU A 68 -3.90 -6.82 -0.24
C LEU A 68 -4.88 -7.75 -0.96
N ASP A 69 -5.80 -7.18 -1.74
CA ASP A 69 -6.77 -7.92 -2.54
C ASP A 69 -6.35 -7.87 -4.01
N GLU A 70 -5.92 -9.01 -4.53
CA GLU A 70 -5.44 -9.16 -5.92
C GLU A 70 -6.57 -9.04 -6.97
N SER A 71 -7.83 -9.06 -6.54
CA SER A 71 -8.99 -9.01 -7.45
C SER A 71 -9.47 -7.59 -7.74
N ILE A 72 -8.90 -6.58 -7.09
CA ILE A 72 -9.34 -5.18 -7.19
C ILE A 72 -8.41 -4.38 -8.09
N PHE A 73 -8.99 -3.74 -9.10
CA PHE A 73 -8.27 -2.91 -10.08
C PHE A 73 -8.51 -1.42 -9.88
N ASP A 74 -9.68 -1.06 -9.35
CA ASP A 74 -10.06 0.31 -9.02
C ASP A 74 -10.30 0.42 -7.53
N ILE A 75 -9.49 1.21 -6.84
CA ILE A 75 -9.65 1.42 -5.41
C ILE A 75 -10.37 2.75 -5.12
N PRO A 76 -11.50 2.69 -4.41
CA PRO A 76 -12.14 3.89 -3.87
C PRO A 76 -11.37 4.34 -2.62
N VAL A 77 -10.91 5.58 -2.64
CA VAL A 77 -10.25 6.23 -1.50
C VAL A 77 -11.10 7.40 -1.05
N LYS A 78 -11.45 7.46 0.23
CA LYS A 78 -12.28 8.53 0.79
C LYS A 78 -11.48 9.83 0.99
N ILE A 79 -10.99 10.36 -0.11
CA ILE A 79 -10.25 11.62 -0.23
C ILE A 79 -10.80 12.36 -1.43
N LYS A 80 -11.15 13.64 -1.27
CA LYS A 80 -11.56 14.47 -2.40
C LYS A 80 -10.41 14.70 -3.37
N LYS A 81 -10.66 14.60 -4.66
CA LYS A 81 -9.67 14.76 -5.73
C LYS A 81 -8.88 16.07 -5.61
N GLU A 82 -9.56 17.15 -5.20
CA GLU A 82 -8.95 18.48 -5.05
C GLU A 82 -7.86 18.54 -3.98
N LYS A 83 -7.92 17.64 -3.00
CA LYS A 83 -6.91 17.50 -1.93
C LYS A 83 -5.70 16.69 -2.33
N ILE A 84 -5.74 16.00 -3.47
CA ILE A 84 -4.66 15.16 -3.95
C ILE A 84 -3.72 16.01 -4.80
N GLN A 85 -2.43 15.99 -4.48
CA GLN A 85 -1.37 16.58 -5.28
C GLN A 85 -0.84 15.61 -6.32
N GLY A 86 -0.67 14.33 -5.97
CA GLY A 86 -0.19 13.30 -6.86
C GLY A 86 -0.41 11.90 -6.33
N ILE A 87 -0.43 10.94 -7.24
CA ILE A 87 -0.57 9.51 -6.94
C ILE A 87 0.46 8.74 -7.74
N ARG A 88 1.19 7.85 -7.07
CA ARG A 88 2.18 6.98 -7.74
C ARG A 88 2.27 5.62 -7.06
N LYS A 89 2.67 4.62 -7.82
CA LYS A 89 3.09 3.34 -7.25
C LYS A 89 4.42 3.53 -6.53
N LEU A 90 4.56 3.02 -5.31
CA LEU A 90 5.75 3.27 -4.51
C LEU A 90 6.98 2.51 -5.04
N SER A 91 6.79 1.28 -5.50
CA SER A 91 7.89 0.38 -5.87
C SER A 91 8.71 0.83 -7.09
N ASP A 92 8.10 1.53 -8.05
CA ASP A 92 8.76 1.98 -9.30
C ASP A 92 8.51 3.45 -9.64
N HIS A 93 7.78 4.16 -8.76
CA HIS A 93 7.41 5.57 -8.90
C HIS A 93 6.58 5.90 -10.15
N SER A 94 5.99 4.90 -10.81
CA SER A 94 5.09 5.12 -11.93
C SER A 94 3.86 5.92 -11.51
N GLN A 95 3.47 6.89 -12.33
CA GLN A 95 2.28 7.71 -12.07
C GLN A 95 1.02 6.90 -12.29
N ILE A 96 0.08 7.05 -11.36
CA ILE A 96 -1.20 6.36 -11.39
C ILE A 96 -2.31 7.36 -11.73
N LYS A 97 -3.25 6.91 -12.54
CA LYS A 97 -4.36 7.74 -13.01
C LYS A 97 -5.53 7.71 -12.05
N ILE A 98 -6.20 8.85 -11.95
CA ILE A 98 -7.51 8.94 -11.31
C ILE A 98 -8.55 8.61 -12.37
N GLN A 99 -9.42 7.66 -12.08
CA GLN A 99 -10.59 7.36 -12.89
C GLN A 99 -11.81 8.17 -12.43
N THR A 100 -12.75 8.36 -13.36
CA THR A 100 -14.04 8.94 -13.05
C THR A 100 -15.10 7.94 -13.52
N PRO A 101 -15.49 6.98 -12.66
CA PRO A 101 -16.51 6.01 -13.01
C PRO A 101 -17.86 6.69 -13.28
N TRP A 102 -18.75 6.02 -14.02
CA TRP A 102 -20.05 6.57 -14.41
C TRP A 102 -20.93 7.00 -13.23
N ASN A 103 -20.72 6.40 -12.05
CA ASN A 103 -21.45 6.70 -10.81
C ASN A 103 -20.67 7.61 -9.84
N ALA A 104 -19.58 8.24 -10.27
CA ALA A 104 -18.71 9.06 -9.41
C ALA A 104 -19.46 10.20 -8.72
N GLU A 105 -20.49 10.76 -9.36
CA GLU A 105 -21.34 11.82 -8.80
C GLU A 105 -22.07 11.39 -7.52
N SER A 106 -22.34 10.10 -7.36
CA SER A 106 -22.95 9.54 -6.15
C SER A 106 -21.96 9.44 -4.98
N PHE A 107 -20.66 9.61 -5.23
CA PHE A 107 -19.59 9.49 -4.25
C PHE A 107 -18.65 10.71 -4.26
N PRO A 108 -19.16 11.92 -3.94
CA PRO A 108 -18.40 13.19 -4.10
C PRO A 108 -17.17 13.29 -3.19
N ASP A 109 -17.10 12.49 -2.13
CA ASP A 109 -15.97 12.47 -1.19
C ASP A 109 -14.91 11.43 -1.53
N TYR A 110 -15.11 10.66 -2.61
CA TYR A 110 -14.20 9.60 -3.00
C TYR A 110 -13.43 9.94 -4.27
N THR A 111 -12.19 9.47 -4.33
CA THR A 111 -11.37 9.41 -5.54
C THR A 111 -11.18 7.95 -5.91
N PHE A 112 -11.38 7.61 -7.16
CA PHE A 112 -11.17 6.27 -7.69
C PHE A 112 -9.80 6.22 -8.37
N ILE A 113 -8.97 5.29 -7.94
CA ILE A 113 -7.59 5.15 -8.39
C ILE A 113 -7.49 3.88 -9.23
N ASP A 114 -7.06 4.02 -10.48
CA ASP A 114 -6.80 2.91 -11.41
C ASP A 114 -5.42 2.33 -11.14
N ILE A 115 -5.37 1.11 -10.58
CA ILE A 115 -4.09 0.48 -10.24
C ILE A 115 -3.41 -0.10 -11.46
N ASP A 116 -4.17 -0.74 -12.35
CA ASP A 116 -3.66 -1.27 -13.61
C ASP A 116 -4.80 -1.62 -14.57
N SER A 117 -5.17 -0.66 -15.41
CA SER A 117 -6.20 -0.84 -16.45
C SER A 117 -5.80 -1.80 -17.57
N ASN A 118 -4.53 -2.17 -17.69
CA ASN A 118 -4.02 -2.95 -18.82
C ASN A 118 -3.75 -4.42 -18.51
N SER A 119 -3.34 -4.76 -17.29
CA SER A 119 -2.91 -6.13 -16.94
C SER A 119 -3.95 -6.95 -16.18
N HIS A 120 -4.97 -6.32 -15.60
CA HIS A 120 -5.95 -6.98 -14.74
C HIS A 120 -5.33 -7.81 -13.60
N GLN A 121 -4.15 -7.43 -13.14
CA GLN A 121 -3.46 -8.07 -12.02
C GLN A 121 -2.84 -7.02 -11.11
N CYS A 122 -2.91 -7.25 -9.81
CA CYS A 122 -2.16 -6.45 -8.85
C CYS A 122 -0.67 -6.48 -9.22
N PRO A 123 0.00 -5.32 -9.37
CA PRO A 123 1.39 -5.27 -9.83
C PRO A 123 2.38 -6.01 -8.92
N ASP A 124 2.05 -6.15 -7.62
CA ASP A 124 2.85 -6.91 -6.65
C ASP A 124 1.95 -7.97 -5.99
N PRO A 125 2.27 -9.27 -6.11
CA PRO A 125 1.45 -10.34 -5.54
C PRO A 125 1.49 -10.41 -4.02
N ILE A 126 2.38 -9.65 -3.36
CA ILE A 126 2.47 -9.63 -1.89
C ILE A 126 1.67 -8.46 -1.32
N ASP A 127 1.98 -7.25 -1.76
CA ASP A 127 1.34 -6.01 -1.31
C ASP A 127 1.74 -4.89 -2.26
N THR A 128 0.78 -4.41 -3.04
CA THR A 128 0.98 -3.24 -3.90
C THR A 128 0.76 -1.97 -3.09
N VAL A 129 1.78 -1.12 -3.03
CA VAL A 129 1.71 0.14 -2.29
C VAL A 129 1.57 1.34 -3.22
N ILE A 130 0.51 2.12 -2.99
CA ILE A 130 0.24 3.38 -3.69
C ILE A 130 0.51 4.54 -2.73
N GLU A 131 1.41 5.44 -3.12
CA GLU A 131 1.66 6.70 -2.41
C GLU A 131 0.68 7.77 -2.94
N ILE A 132 -0.10 8.34 -2.04
CA ILE A 132 -1.02 9.46 -2.28
C ILE A 132 -0.45 10.67 -1.55
N THR A 133 0.01 11.68 -2.28
CA THR A 133 0.50 12.93 -1.69
C THR A 133 -0.65 13.92 -1.63
N LEU A 134 -0.89 14.47 -0.45
CA LEU A 134 -1.91 15.50 -0.22
C LEU A 134 -1.33 16.89 -0.41
N LYS A 135 -2.19 17.84 -0.81
CA LYS A 135 -1.88 19.27 -0.79
C LYS A 135 -1.86 19.76 0.67
N ASP A 136 -1.00 20.70 0.93
CA ASP A 136 -0.96 21.42 2.21
C ASP A 136 -2.23 22.23 2.45
#